data_39f869861290f5811be41160e92f8724
#
_entry.id   39f869861290f5811be41160e92f8724
#
_cell.length_a   1.000
_cell.length_b   1.000
_cell.length_c   1.000
_cell.angle_alpha   90.00
_cell.angle_beta   90.00
_cell.angle_gamma   90.00
#
_symmetry.space_group_name_H-M   'P 1'
#
loop_
_entity.id
_entity.type
_entity.pdbx_description
1 polymer ?
#
loop_
_entity_poly.entity_id
_entity_poly.type
_entity_poly.pdbx_seq_one_letter_code
_entity_poly.pdbx_strand_id
1 'polypeptide(L)'
;MTTEERTANLAGRLIAGRYRLVERIDKGGTADVWRARDERLDRDVAVKILGAAAEPAFRERFTTEARRAAAVSHPNIVTVFDEGQDGNDAFIVMEDVRGRSLRDVIAERGALPANEAVALVGQIASALDATHRAGLVHLDVKPANVIVDMSGNAKLTDFGIARAARDSEERELVGTARYIAPERIEGRPVTARSDVYGLALVAYELLTGRPAFAGAENEDLLRDRIAGGAPHIRSVDRGLSETADVVVARGLAREPERRYPTAGAFALALAEAMNDPVTRVLRPMIASSARRMPRLDSLPALALVLALLLGVVLFFAKFPSPTVGGAKGTPAPTVAGAGIPRVTGLKLDEAIRTLQTAGFQASYDVGSGLQGPPCTVGTQNPAAGTAATRNTYVELRYVSGKDCTKKSD
;
A
#
# COMPACT_ATOMS: atom_id res chain seq x y z
N MET A 1 -30.80 -27.51 13.76
CA MET A 1 -30.10 -26.33 14.33
C MET A 1 -29.58 -25.53 13.17
N THR A 2 -30.12 -24.34 12.99
CA THR A 2 -29.61 -23.41 11.98
C THR A 2 -28.23 -22.89 12.37
N THR A 3 -27.45 -22.39 11.41
CA THR A 3 -26.11 -21.80 11.67
C THR A 3 -26.19 -20.65 12.71
N GLU A 4 -27.32 -19.96 12.78
CA GLU A 4 -27.56 -18.88 13.76
C GLU A 4 -27.79 -19.40 15.20
N GLU A 5 -28.51 -20.49 15.37
CA GLU A 5 -28.69 -21.14 16.68
C GLU A 5 -27.40 -21.71 17.22
N ARG A 6 -26.52 -22.20 16.35
CA ARG A 6 -25.19 -22.72 16.73
C ARG A 6 -24.26 -21.61 17.20
N THR A 7 -24.35 -20.42 16.62
CA THR A 7 -23.49 -19.28 16.93
C THR A 7 -23.90 -18.56 18.21
N ALA A 8 -25.19 -18.45 18.49
CA ALA A 8 -25.70 -17.87 19.76
C ALA A 8 -25.27 -18.71 20.99
N ASN A 9 -24.91 -19.96 20.81
CA ASN A 9 -24.58 -20.91 21.88
C ASN A 9 -23.07 -20.98 22.21
N LEU A 10 -22.19 -20.18 21.54
CA LEU A 10 -20.75 -20.21 21.81
C LEU A 10 -20.30 -19.16 22.84
N ALA A 11 -21.09 -18.12 23.11
CA ALA A 11 -20.76 -17.15 24.15
C ALA A 11 -20.69 -17.83 25.52
N GLY A 12 -19.60 -17.59 26.27
CA GLY A 12 -19.30 -18.25 27.53
C GLY A 12 -18.63 -19.61 27.41
N ARG A 13 -18.54 -20.20 26.21
CA ARG A 13 -17.80 -21.47 26.01
C ARG A 13 -16.31 -21.27 26.29
N LEU A 14 -15.70 -22.28 26.92
CA LEU A 14 -14.29 -22.34 27.21
C LEU A 14 -13.60 -23.21 26.15
N ILE A 15 -12.80 -22.61 25.28
CA ILE A 15 -12.04 -23.29 24.23
C ILE A 15 -10.74 -23.81 24.82
N ALA A 16 -10.45 -25.08 24.58
CA ALA A 16 -9.25 -25.79 25.06
C ALA A 16 -9.00 -25.62 26.58
N GLY A 17 -10.08 -25.46 27.37
CA GLY A 17 -9.99 -25.24 28.81
C GLY A 17 -9.28 -23.93 29.22
N ARG A 18 -9.14 -22.95 28.33
CA ARG A 18 -8.34 -21.75 28.56
C ARG A 18 -8.95 -20.45 28.04
N TYR A 19 -9.55 -20.44 26.88
CA TYR A 19 -10.02 -19.22 26.22
C TYR A 19 -11.54 -19.12 26.32
N ARG A 20 -12.03 -18.24 27.19
CA ARG A 20 -13.46 -18.03 27.38
C ARG A 20 -13.98 -17.04 26.35
N LEU A 21 -14.86 -17.50 25.46
CA LEU A 21 -15.49 -16.68 24.44
C LEU A 21 -16.43 -15.65 25.08
N VAL A 22 -16.29 -14.37 24.70
CA VAL A 22 -17.10 -13.26 25.24
C VAL A 22 -18.12 -12.81 24.22
N GLU A 23 -17.68 -12.31 23.09
CA GLU A 23 -18.53 -11.81 22.01
C GLU A 23 -17.94 -12.12 20.63
N ARG A 24 -18.80 -12.26 19.64
CA ARG A 24 -18.35 -12.47 18.25
C ARG A 24 -17.98 -11.13 17.63
N ILE A 25 -16.74 -11.00 17.12
CA ILE A 25 -16.22 -9.80 16.48
C ILE A 25 -16.53 -9.81 14.99
N ASP A 26 -16.37 -10.96 14.32
CA ASP A 26 -16.61 -11.09 12.88
C ASP A 26 -17.20 -12.45 12.54
N LYS A 27 -18.02 -12.49 11.47
CA LYS A 27 -18.62 -13.70 10.92
C LYS A 27 -18.07 -13.93 9.52
N GLY A 28 -17.16 -14.89 9.40
CA GLY A 28 -16.64 -15.33 8.11
C GLY A 28 -17.44 -16.48 7.49
N GLY A 29 -17.22 -16.75 6.21
CA GLY A 29 -17.83 -17.90 5.52
C GLY A 29 -17.35 -19.25 6.06
N THR A 30 -16.10 -19.34 6.48
CA THR A 30 -15.42 -20.57 6.92
C THR A 30 -15.02 -20.57 8.39
N ALA A 31 -14.81 -19.39 9.00
CA ALA A 31 -14.41 -19.25 10.38
C ALA A 31 -15.03 -18.01 11.02
N ASP A 32 -15.44 -18.13 12.27
CA ASP A 32 -15.91 -17.02 13.10
C ASP A 32 -14.78 -16.48 13.98
N VAL A 33 -14.71 -15.16 14.17
CA VAL A 33 -13.74 -14.52 15.07
C VAL A 33 -14.46 -14.03 16.33
N TRP A 34 -13.94 -14.44 17.47
CA TRP A 34 -14.49 -14.14 18.78
C TRP A 34 -13.49 -13.34 19.63
N ARG A 35 -13.95 -12.36 20.34
CA ARG A 35 -13.22 -11.83 21.50
C ARG A 35 -13.31 -12.84 22.61
N ALA A 36 -12.21 -13.10 23.28
CA ALA A 36 -12.14 -14.07 24.36
C ALA A 36 -11.21 -13.59 25.47
N ARG A 37 -11.38 -14.17 26.67
CA ARG A 37 -10.47 -14.01 27.78
C ARG A 37 -9.55 -15.22 27.90
N ASP A 38 -8.23 -15.01 27.84
CA ASP A 38 -7.24 -16.01 28.22
C ASP A 38 -7.21 -16.09 29.74
N GLU A 39 -7.90 -17.07 30.34
CA GLU A 39 -8.03 -17.21 31.79
C GLU A 39 -6.69 -17.54 32.48
N ARG A 40 -5.71 -18.06 31.74
CA ARG A 40 -4.40 -18.40 32.29
C ARG A 40 -3.47 -17.19 32.40
N LEU A 41 -3.50 -16.30 31.41
CA LEU A 41 -2.63 -15.12 31.34
C LEU A 41 -3.39 -13.81 31.69
N ASP A 42 -4.68 -13.91 32.02
CA ASP A 42 -5.56 -12.82 32.41
C ASP A 42 -5.53 -11.64 31.41
N ARG A 43 -5.69 -11.93 30.11
CA ARG A 43 -5.67 -10.95 29.02
C ARG A 43 -6.76 -11.19 28.00
N ASP A 44 -7.19 -10.11 27.31
CA ASP A 44 -8.08 -10.21 26.17
C ASP A 44 -7.31 -10.71 24.93
N VAL A 45 -7.96 -11.56 24.14
CA VAL A 45 -7.44 -12.14 22.91
C VAL A 45 -8.57 -12.26 21.88
N ALA A 46 -8.22 -12.33 20.60
CA ALA A 46 -9.14 -12.75 19.55
C ALA A 46 -8.92 -14.23 19.24
N VAL A 47 -10.01 -14.99 19.11
CA VAL A 47 -10.00 -16.41 18.79
C VAL A 47 -10.75 -16.62 17.49
N LYS A 48 -10.03 -17.07 16.45
CA LYS A 48 -10.60 -17.46 15.16
C LYS A 48 -10.89 -18.96 15.21
N ILE A 49 -12.16 -19.34 15.04
CA ILE A 49 -12.63 -20.71 15.18
C ILE A 49 -13.11 -21.21 13.83
N LEU A 50 -12.48 -22.27 13.37
CA LEU A 50 -12.87 -22.99 12.17
C LEU A 50 -13.93 -24.05 12.53
N GLY A 51 -15.09 -23.96 11.90
CA GLY A 51 -16.21 -24.84 12.22
C GLY A 51 -15.93 -26.32 11.88
N ALA A 52 -16.59 -27.22 12.63
CA ALA A 52 -16.45 -28.67 12.52
C ALA A 52 -16.76 -29.25 11.12
N ALA A 53 -17.51 -28.51 10.29
CA ALA A 53 -17.85 -28.91 8.93
C ALA A 53 -16.72 -28.74 7.91
N ALA A 54 -15.60 -28.09 8.31
CA ALA A 54 -14.47 -27.89 7.42
C ALA A 54 -13.76 -29.20 7.10
N GLU A 55 -13.36 -29.36 5.84
CA GLU A 55 -12.62 -30.55 5.38
C GLU A 55 -11.29 -30.71 6.08
N PRO A 56 -10.80 -31.95 6.28
CA PRO A 56 -9.51 -32.20 6.97
C PRO A 56 -8.33 -31.45 6.34
N ALA A 57 -8.25 -31.41 5.02
CA ALA A 57 -7.20 -30.68 4.30
C ALA A 57 -7.25 -29.16 4.54
N PHE A 58 -8.44 -28.60 4.76
CA PHE A 58 -8.60 -27.21 5.10
C PHE A 58 -8.14 -26.89 6.53
N ARG A 59 -8.40 -27.80 7.48
CA ARG A 59 -7.94 -27.68 8.88
C ARG A 59 -6.42 -27.72 8.99
N GLU A 60 -5.77 -28.65 8.28
CA GLU A 60 -4.32 -28.74 8.25
C GLU A 60 -3.68 -27.46 7.69
N ARG A 61 -4.25 -26.90 6.63
CA ARG A 61 -3.83 -25.62 6.08
C ARG A 61 -4.00 -24.48 7.09
N PHE A 62 -5.15 -24.40 7.74
CA PHE A 62 -5.47 -23.39 8.75
C PHE A 62 -4.45 -23.39 9.90
N THR A 63 -4.09 -24.56 10.42
CA THR A 63 -3.09 -24.72 11.49
C THR A 63 -1.68 -24.39 10.98
N THR A 64 -1.32 -24.83 9.77
CA THR A 64 -0.03 -24.52 9.16
C THR A 64 0.14 -23.02 8.94
N GLU A 65 -0.93 -22.34 8.55
CA GLU A 65 -1.00 -20.90 8.39
C GLU A 65 -0.71 -20.17 9.70
N ALA A 66 -1.38 -20.58 10.78
CA ALA A 66 -1.14 -19.99 12.09
C ALA A 66 0.31 -20.08 12.51
N ARG A 67 0.95 -21.26 12.34
CA ARG A 67 2.37 -21.45 12.66
C ARG A 67 3.30 -20.55 11.86
N ARG A 68 3.03 -20.38 10.57
CA ARG A 68 3.81 -19.48 9.71
C ARG A 68 3.62 -18.02 10.10
N ALA A 69 2.36 -17.60 10.34
CA ALA A 69 2.07 -16.24 10.80
C ALA A 69 2.73 -15.94 12.15
N ALA A 70 2.75 -16.90 13.08
CA ALA A 70 3.41 -16.77 14.38
C ALA A 70 4.93 -16.54 14.30
N ALA A 71 5.58 -16.93 13.19
CA ALA A 71 7.00 -16.71 12.97
C ALA A 71 7.34 -15.24 12.62
N VAL A 72 6.34 -14.40 12.28
CA VAL A 72 6.55 -13.01 11.91
C VAL A 72 6.08 -12.09 13.02
N SER A 73 7.01 -11.37 13.65
CA SER A 73 6.69 -10.34 14.65
C SER A 73 6.95 -8.96 14.08
N HIS A 74 5.91 -8.12 14.02
CA HIS A 74 6.00 -6.76 13.50
C HIS A 74 4.86 -5.89 14.08
N PRO A 75 5.09 -4.61 14.40
CA PRO A 75 4.06 -3.74 15.01
C PRO A 75 2.79 -3.60 14.14
N ASN A 76 2.92 -3.70 12.84
CA ASN A 76 1.80 -3.62 11.88
C ASN A 76 1.29 -5.01 11.41
N ILE A 77 1.56 -6.07 12.16
CA ILE A 77 1.00 -7.40 11.95
C ILE A 77 0.28 -7.82 13.23
N VAL A 78 -0.89 -8.41 13.09
CA VAL A 78 -1.61 -9.02 14.23
C VAL A 78 -0.81 -10.22 14.74
N THR A 79 -0.41 -10.18 16.01
CA THR A 79 0.42 -11.23 16.60
C THR A 79 -0.41 -12.49 16.84
N VAL A 80 0.06 -13.63 16.37
CA VAL A 80 -0.51 -14.96 16.68
C VAL A 80 0.14 -15.45 17.98
N PHE A 81 -0.69 -15.83 18.96
CA PHE A 81 -0.23 -16.28 20.28
C PHE A 81 -0.26 -17.79 20.46
N ASP A 82 -1.26 -18.44 19.85
CA ASP A 82 -1.47 -19.89 20.05
C ASP A 82 -2.32 -20.46 18.91
N GLU A 83 -2.30 -21.76 18.73
CA GLU A 83 -3.17 -22.51 17.85
C GLU A 83 -3.50 -23.86 18.46
N GLY A 84 -4.61 -24.44 18.06
CA GLY A 84 -4.97 -25.75 18.59
C GLY A 84 -6.27 -26.30 18.05
N GLN A 85 -6.70 -27.38 18.72
CA GLN A 85 -7.94 -28.06 18.42
C GLN A 85 -8.74 -28.29 19.72
N ASP A 86 -10.05 -28.02 19.67
CA ASP A 86 -10.98 -28.27 20.77
C ASP A 86 -12.14 -29.12 20.24
N GLY A 87 -12.12 -30.43 20.52
CA GLY A 87 -12.99 -31.39 19.87
C GLY A 87 -12.78 -31.41 18.36
N ASN A 88 -13.82 -31.04 17.61
CA ASN A 88 -13.78 -30.95 16.16
C ASN A 88 -13.49 -29.54 15.62
N ASP A 89 -13.33 -28.53 16.47
CA ASP A 89 -13.08 -27.16 16.09
C ASP A 89 -11.58 -26.86 16.14
N ALA A 90 -10.96 -26.44 15.03
CA ALA A 90 -9.62 -25.88 15.03
C ALA A 90 -9.71 -24.38 15.37
N PHE A 91 -8.73 -23.86 16.13
CA PHE A 91 -8.73 -22.47 16.53
C PHE A 91 -7.33 -21.83 16.43
N ILE A 92 -7.32 -20.52 16.23
CA ILE A 92 -6.12 -19.67 16.28
C ILE A 92 -6.40 -18.56 17.30
N VAL A 93 -5.46 -18.34 18.20
CA VAL A 93 -5.50 -17.25 19.18
C VAL A 93 -4.55 -16.16 18.78
N MET A 94 -5.05 -14.94 18.74
CA MET A 94 -4.28 -13.80 18.27
C MET A 94 -4.56 -12.55 19.11
N GLU A 95 -3.82 -11.51 18.86
CA GLU A 95 -3.98 -10.18 19.45
C GLU A 95 -5.40 -9.64 19.21
N ASP A 96 -6.09 -9.20 20.28
CA ASP A 96 -7.35 -8.46 20.17
C ASP A 96 -7.06 -7.00 19.86
N VAL A 97 -7.08 -6.65 18.59
CA VAL A 97 -6.86 -5.28 18.12
C VAL A 97 -8.17 -4.49 18.25
N ARG A 98 -8.19 -3.53 19.18
CA ARG A 98 -9.32 -2.61 19.33
C ARG A 98 -9.30 -1.59 18.21
N GLY A 99 -10.16 -1.75 17.23
CA GLY A 99 -10.20 -0.91 16.04
C GLY A 99 -11.32 -1.29 15.08
N ARG A 100 -11.19 -0.84 13.85
CA ARG A 100 -12.15 -1.09 12.77
C ARG A 100 -11.42 -1.62 11.54
N SER A 101 -12.09 -2.44 10.74
CA SER A 101 -11.51 -2.83 9.46
C SER A 101 -11.35 -1.60 8.56
N LEU A 102 -10.30 -1.58 7.76
CA LEU A 102 -10.08 -0.51 6.78
C LEU A 102 -11.23 -0.44 5.75
N ARG A 103 -11.88 -1.58 5.48
CA ARG A 103 -13.10 -1.64 4.67
C ARG A 103 -14.22 -0.78 5.27
N ASP A 104 -14.46 -0.91 6.58
CA ASP A 104 -15.52 -0.17 7.26
C ASP A 104 -15.18 1.32 7.37
N VAL A 105 -13.89 1.65 7.55
CA VAL A 105 -13.39 3.04 7.51
C VAL A 105 -13.66 3.68 6.16
N ILE A 106 -13.35 2.98 5.06
CA ILE A 106 -13.59 3.48 3.69
C ILE A 106 -15.09 3.57 3.41
N ALA A 107 -15.88 2.58 3.83
CA ALA A 107 -17.33 2.59 3.62
C ALA A 107 -18.01 3.80 4.29
N GLU A 108 -17.55 4.21 5.48
CA GLU A 108 -18.09 5.35 6.20
C GLU A 108 -17.57 6.70 5.68
N ARG A 109 -16.26 6.80 5.41
CA ARG A 109 -15.59 8.07 5.16
C ARG A 109 -15.37 8.37 3.67
N GLY A 110 -15.53 7.37 2.79
CA GLY A 110 -15.12 7.47 1.39
C GLY A 110 -13.60 7.58 1.24
N ALA A 111 -13.16 8.40 0.29
CA ALA A 111 -11.74 8.68 0.08
C ALA A 111 -11.10 9.33 1.31
N LEU A 112 -9.94 8.83 1.72
CA LEU A 112 -9.20 9.39 2.84
C LEU A 112 -8.31 10.56 2.40
N PRO A 113 -7.98 11.48 3.33
CA PRO A 113 -6.95 12.50 3.08
C PRO A 113 -5.63 11.84 2.64
N ALA A 114 -4.94 12.45 1.68
CA ALA A 114 -3.75 11.90 1.07
C ALA A 114 -2.65 11.50 2.08
N ASN A 115 -2.42 12.33 3.09
CA ASN A 115 -1.45 12.05 4.14
C ASN A 115 -1.83 10.84 4.99
N GLU A 116 -3.11 10.64 5.28
CA GLU A 116 -3.62 9.48 6.01
C GLU A 116 -3.52 8.21 5.16
N ALA A 117 -3.94 8.28 3.89
CA ALA A 117 -3.82 7.16 2.95
C ALA A 117 -2.37 6.70 2.79
N VAL A 118 -1.42 7.64 2.59
CA VAL A 118 0.01 7.36 2.49
C VAL A 118 0.57 6.73 3.76
N ALA A 119 0.17 7.24 4.94
CA ALA A 119 0.63 6.69 6.22
C ALA A 119 0.17 5.24 6.40
N LEU A 120 -1.10 4.93 6.11
CA LEU A 120 -1.65 3.56 6.19
C LEU A 120 -0.97 2.63 5.18
N VAL A 121 -0.79 3.07 3.92
CA VAL A 121 -0.07 2.30 2.90
C VAL A 121 1.36 2.00 3.34
N GLY A 122 2.07 2.97 3.94
CA GLY A 122 3.41 2.79 4.47
C GLY A 122 3.49 1.73 5.57
N GLN A 123 2.53 1.72 6.48
CA GLN A 123 2.45 0.75 7.57
C GLN A 123 2.16 -0.67 7.05
N ILE A 124 1.20 -0.81 6.12
CA ILE A 124 0.89 -2.10 5.47
C ILE A 124 2.11 -2.59 4.68
N ALA A 125 2.80 -1.70 3.96
CA ALA A 125 4.00 -2.04 3.21
C ALA A 125 5.12 -2.57 4.13
N SER A 126 5.32 -1.94 5.29
CA SER A 126 6.29 -2.38 6.29
C SER A 126 5.98 -3.79 6.82
N ALA A 127 4.69 -4.08 7.07
CA ALA A 127 4.21 -5.40 7.44
C ALA A 127 4.49 -6.44 6.34
N LEU A 128 4.17 -6.12 5.09
CA LEU A 128 4.41 -7.00 3.94
C LEU A 128 5.91 -7.27 3.73
N ASP A 129 6.76 -6.26 3.80
CA ASP A 129 8.20 -6.43 3.66
C ASP A 129 8.78 -7.30 4.80
N ALA A 130 8.23 -7.22 6.03
CA ALA A 130 8.60 -8.12 7.12
C ALA A 130 8.18 -9.57 6.83
N THR A 131 6.99 -9.76 6.30
CA THR A 131 6.46 -11.06 5.85
C THR A 131 7.33 -11.68 4.76
N HIS A 132 7.71 -10.89 3.75
CA HIS A 132 8.53 -11.33 2.62
C HIS A 132 9.95 -11.70 3.05
N ARG A 133 10.55 -10.97 4.00
CA ARG A 133 11.84 -11.33 4.59
C ARG A 133 11.83 -12.67 5.33
N ALA A 134 10.67 -13.05 5.88
CA ALA A 134 10.45 -14.37 6.49
C ALA A 134 10.19 -15.49 5.45
N GLY A 135 10.27 -15.18 4.14
CA GLY A 135 10.01 -16.13 3.06
C GLY A 135 8.53 -16.42 2.83
N LEU A 136 7.63 -15.59 3.34
CA LEU A 136 6.18 -15.74 3.22
C LEU A 136 5.61 -14.71 2.25
N VAL A 137 4.50 -15.07 1.57
CA VAL A 137 3.70 -14.16 0.75
C VAL A 137 2.29 -14.14 1.33
N HIS A 138 1.70 -12.95 1.50
CA HIS A 138 0.41 -12.81 2.19
C HIS A 138 -0.78 -13.28 1.33
N LEU A 139 -0.84 -12.92 0.06
CA LEU A 139 -1.82 -13.34 -0.96
C LEU A 139 -3.29 -12.92 -0.74
N ASP A 140 -3.62 -12.23 0.35
CA ASP A 140 -4.98 -11.73 0.62
C ASP A 140 -4.96 -10.29 1.14
N VAL A 141 -4.13 -9.45 0.52
CA VAL A 141 -4.02 -8.02 0.87
C VAL A 141 -5.26 -7.28 0.37
N LYS A 142 -6.11 -6.85 1.31
CA LYS A 142 -7.38 -6.14 1.04
C LYS A 142 -7.81 -5.31 2.27
N PRO A 143 -8.70 -4.32 2.12
CA PRO A 143 -9.14 -3.48 3.24
C PRO A 143 -9.79 -4.24 4.39
N ALA A 144 -10.46 -5.37 4.12
CA ALA A 144 -11.07 -6.20 5.15
C ALA A 144 -10.04 -6.86 6.08
N ASN A 145 -8.82 -7.11 5.59
CA ASN A 145 -7.72 -7.76 6.33
C ASN A 145 -6.73 -6.75 6.93
N VAL A 146 -7.12 -5.49 7.04
CA VAL A 146 -6.37 -4.44 7.73
C VAL A 146 -7.24 -3.85 8.81
N ILE A 147 -6.79 -3.92 10.06
CA ILE A 147 -7.47 -3.28 11.19
C ILE A 147 -6.76 -1.96 11.48
N VAL A 148 -7.50 -0.87 11.55
CA VAL A 148 -7.01 0.44 12.00
C VAL A 148 -7.39 0.59 13.46
N ASP A 149 -6.39 0.66 14.34
CA ASP A 149 -6.59 0.80 15.77
C ASP A 149 -7.07 2.21 16.15
N MET A 150 -7.42 2.40 17.43
CA MET A 150 -7.90 3.69 17.96
C MET A 150 -6.86 4.81 17.87
N SER A 151 -5.58 4.47 17.65
CA SER A 151 -4.48 5.43 17.48
C SER A 151 -4.18 5.73 16.00
N GLY A 152 -4.91 5.11 15.07
CA GLY A 152 -4.71 5.26 13.63
C GLY A 152 -3.61 4.37 13.04
N ASN A 153 -3.15 3.35 13.78
CA ASN A 153 -2.16 2.41 13.27
C ASN A 153 -2.84 1.24 12.54
N ALA A 154 -2.30 0.88 11.39
CA ALA A 154 -2.72 -0.28 10.63
C ALA A 154 -2.08 -1.56 11.17
N LYS A 155 -2.88 -2.62 11.30
CA LYS A 155 -2.42 -3.97 11.59
C LYS A 155 -2.96 -4.94 10.55
N LEU A 156 -2.08 -5.61 9.83
CA LEU A 156 -2.40 -6.62 8.83
C LEU A 156 -2.75 -7.95 9.53
N THR A 157 -3.86 -8.55 9.13
CA THR A 157 -4.35 -9.83 9.66
C THR A 157 -4.64 -10.81 8.53
N ASP A 158 -4.93 -12.05 8.87
CA ASP A 158 -5.40 -13.08 7.94
C ASP A 158 -4.47 -13.32 6.75
N PHE A 159 -3.32 -13.92 7.01
CA PHE A 159 -2.43 -14.42 5.96
C PHE A 159 -3.21 -15.41 5.08
N GLY A 160 -3.40 -15.10 3.79
CA GLY A 160 -4.28 -15.81 2.86
C GLY A 160 -3.81 -17.20 2.43
N ILE A 161 -3.21 -17.95 3.33
CA ILE A 161 -2.55 -19.24 3.08
C ILE A 161 -3.56 -20.35 2.78
N ALA A 162 -4.78 -20.25 3.31
CA ALA A 162 -5.87 -21.16 2.97
C ALA A 162 -6.25 -21.14 1.47
N ARG A 163 -5.76 -20.14 0.71
CA ARG A 163 -6.08 -19.89 -0.70
C ARG A 163 -4.98 -20.27 -1.70
N ALA A 164 -3.86 -20.79 -1.24
CA ALA A 164 -2.77 -21.20 -2.15
C ALA A 164 -3.05 -22.52 -2.89
N ALA A 165 -4.10 -23.25 -2.54
CA ALA A 165 -4.47 -24.48 -3.19
C ALA A 165 -5.66 -24.28 -4.14
N ARG A 166 -5.45 -24.66 -5.38
CA ARG A 166 -6.33 -24.58 -6.54
C ARG A 166 -7.51 -25.56 -6.54
N ASP A 167 -7.97 -26.05 -5.42
CA ASP A 167 -9.04 -27.05 -5.47
C ASP A 167 -10.27 -26.59 -4.73
N SER A 168 -11.34 -26.50 -5.53
CA SER A 168 -12.75 -26.52 -5.13
C SER A 168 -13.18 -25.46 -4.12
N GLU A 169 -13.62 -24.32 -4.60
CA GLU A 169 -14.94 -23.79 -4.26
C GLU A 169 -15.12 -22.41 -4.88
N GLU A 170 -15.81 -22.37 -6.00
CA GLU A 170 -16.28 -21.16 -6.70
C GLU A 170 -17.07 -20.19 -5.78
N ARG A 171 -17.51 -20.64 -4.61
CA ARG A 171 -18.32 -19.85 -3.68
C ARG A 171 -17.51 -18.90 -2.76
N GLU A 172 -16.24 -19.17 -2.50
CA GLU A 172 -15.40 -18.26 -1.68
C GLU A 172 -14.70 -17.14 -2.48
N LEU A 173 -14.82 -17.16 -3.80
CA LEU A 173 -14.33 -16.07 -4.67
C LEU A 173 -15.16 -14.79 -4.53
N VAL A 174 -16.41 -14.88 -4.02
CA VAL A 174 -17.30 -13.75 -3.81
C VAL A 174 -16.72 -12.82 -2.73
N GLY A 175 -16.46 -11.56 -3.06
CA GLY A 175 -15.89 -10.52 -2.17
C GLY A 175 -14.36 -10.42 -2.19
N THR A 176 -13.65 -11.47 -2.58
CA THR A 176 -12.18 -11.46 -2.63
C THR A 176 -11.64 -11.33 -4.05
N ALA A 177 -12.42 -11.70 -5.05
CA ALA A 177 -12.03 -11.65 -6.46
C ALA A 177 -11.47 -10.28 -6.86
N ARG A 178 -11.94 -9.20 -6.22
CA ARG A 178 -11.52 -7.81 -6.49
C ARG A 178 -10.06 -7.50 -6.18
N TYR A 179 -9.39 -8.30 -5.34
CA TYR A 179 -8.01 -8.02 -4.88
C TYR A 179 -7.00 -9.08 -5.33
N ILE A 180 -7.44 -10.10 -6.07
CA ILE A 180 -6.57 -11.17 -6.56
C ILE A 180 -5.65 -10.64 -7.65
N ALA A 181 -4.36 -10.91 -7.58
CA ALA A 181 -3.38 -10.54 -8.61
C ALA A 181 -3.59 -11.36 -9.91
N PRO A 182 -3.33 -10.76 -11.10
CA PRO A 182 -3.54 -11.43 -12.39
C PRO A 182 -2.85 -12.78 -12.51
N GLU A 183 -1.59 -12.88 -12.11
CA GLU A 183 -0.81 -14.12 -12.14
C GLU A 183 -1.45 -15.26 -11.35
N ARG A 184 -2.16 -14.93 -10.25
CA ARG A 184 -2.88 -15.93 -9.46
C ARG A 184 -4.11 -16.44 -10.19
N ILE A 185 -4.85 -15.58 -10.89
CA ILE A 185 -5.99 -15.95 -11.73
C ILE A 185 -5.51 -16.86 -12.88
N GLU A 186 -4.39 -16.49 -13.50
CA GLU A 186 -3.78 -17.23 -14.61
C GLU A 186 -3.01 -18.48 -14.17
N GLY A 187 -2.90 -18.72 -12.86
CA GLY A 187 -2.18 -19.84 -12.30
C GLY A 187 -0.69 -19.83 -12.49
N ARG A 188 -0.13 -18.67 -12.70
CA ARG A 188 1.31 -18.43 -12.73
C ARG A 188 1.87 -18.34 -11.29
N PRO A 189 3.19 -18.50 -11.10
CA PRO A 189 3.81 -18.40 -9.78
C PRO A 189 3.51 -17.05 -9.10
N VAL A 190 3.10 -17.14 -7.83
CA VAL A 190 2.88 -15.97 -6.96
C VAL A 190 4.16 -15.61 -6.22
N THR A 191 4.41 -14.32 -6.03
CA THR A 191 5.61 -13.79 -5.38
C THR A 191 5.25 -12.61 -4.46
N ALA A 192 6.23 -12.03 -3.77
CA ALA A 192 6.08 -10.78 -3.04
C ALA A 192 5.43 -9.67 -3.88
N ARG A 193 5.63 -9.67 -5.21
CA ARG A 193 5.02 -8.69 -6.12
C ARG A 193 3.51 -8.90 -6.33
N SER A 194 2.98 -10.07 -5.97
CA SER A 194 1.52 -10.29 -5.91
C SER A 194 0.89 -9.49 -4.76
N ASP A 195 1.58 -9.38 -3.62
CA ASP A 195 1.14 -8.54 -2.50
C ASP A 195 1.28 -7.04 -2.82
N VAL A 196 2.29 -6.64 -3.60
CA VAL A 196 2.42 -5.25 -4.11
C VAL A 196 1.19 -4.87 -4.94
N TYR A 197 0.67 -5.79 -5.77
CA TYR A 197 -0.56 -5.55 -6.53
C TYR A 197 -1.77 -5.35 -5.59
N GLY A 198 -1.95 -6.23 -4.59
CA GLY A 198 -3.00 -6.08 -3.58
C GLY A 198 -2.89 -4.75 -2.81
N LEU A 199 -1.66 -4.36 -2.41
CA LEU A 199 -1.41 -3.08 -1.74
C LEU A 199 -1.73 -1.88 -2.64
N ALA A 200 -1.44 -1.96 -3.93
CA ALA A 200 -1.79 -0.91 -4.89
C ALA A 200 -3.30 -0.78 -5.09
N LEU A 201 -4.06 -1.89 -5.03
CA LEU A 201 -5.53 -1.86 -5.00
C LEU A 201 -6.05 -1.19 -3.72
N VAL A 202 -5.47 -1.50 -2.57
CA VAL A 202 -5.81 -0.83 -1.29
C VAL A 202 -5.51 0.67 -1.38
N ALA A 203 -4.35 1.06 -1.91
CA ALA A 203 -3.99 2.46 -2.12
C ALA A 203 -4.97 3.19 -3.06
N TYR A 204 -5.36 2.53 -4.15
CA TYR A 204 -6.38 3.05 -5.06
C TYR A 204 -7.67 3.36 -4.32
N GLU A 205 -8.16 2.40 -3.53
CA GLU A 205 -9.43 2.54 -2.81
C GLU A 205 -9.36 3.60 -1.70
N LEU A 206 -8.25 3.68 -0.98
CA LEU A 206 -8.02 4.73 0.01
C LEU A 206 -8.06 6.15 -0.60
N LEU A 207 -7.49 6.32 -1.79
CA LEU A 207 -7.40 7.61 -2.47
C LEU A 207 -8.69 8.01 -3.19
N THR A 208 -9.49 7.04 -3.63
CA THR A 208 -10.69 7.29 -4.47
C THR A 208 -12.00 7.04 -3.73
N GLY A 209 -11.97 6.32 -2.59
CA GLY A 209 -13.16 5.86 -1.88
C GLY A 209 -13.94 4.77 -2.62
N ARG A 210 -13.36 4.20 -3.68
CA ARG A 210 -14.01 3.20 -4.54
C ARG A 210 -13.03 2.09 -4.91
N PRO A 211 -13.48 0.84 -5.01
CA PRO A 211 -12.62 -0.24 -5.49
C PRO A 211 -12.22 0.01 -6.95
N ALA A 212 -10.98 -0.36 -7.30
CA ALA A 212 -10.44 -0.18 -8.66
C ALA A 212 -11.24 -0.94 -9.72
N PHE A 213 -11.79 -2.08 -9.31
CA PHE A 213 -12.66 -2.89 -10.16
C PHE A 213 -14.04 -2.98 -9.50
N ALA A 214 -15.02 -2.31 -10.12
CA ALA A 214 -16.42 -2.32 -9.71
C ALA A 214 -17.20 -3.24 -10.66
N GLY A 215 -18.15 -4.00 -10.13
CA GLY A 215 -19.02 -4.87 -10.93
C GLY A 215 -19.46 -6.11 -10.15
N ALA A 216 -20.30 -6.93 -10.77
CA ALA A 216 -20.66 -8.23 -10.24
C ALA A 216 -19.39 -9.10 -10.14
N GLU A 217 -19.25 -9.82 -9.05
CA GLU A 217 -18.12 -10.72 -8.80
C GLU A 217 -18.28 -12.00 -9.64
N ASN A 218 -17.98 -11.87 -10.94
CA ASN A 218 -18.14 -12.91 -11.94
C ASN A 218 -16.86 -13.05 -12.79
N GLU A 219 -16.89 -13.97 -13.74
CA GLU A 219 -15.81 -14.19 -14.69
C GLU A 219 -15.42 -12.93 -15.50
N ASP A 220 -16.35 -12.01 -15.76
CA ASP A 220 -16.09 -10.80 -16.52
C ASP A 220 -15.14 -9.87 -15.75
N LEU A 221 -15.30 -9.73 -14.42
CA LEU A 221 -14.38 -9.00 -13.57
C LEU A 221 -12.96 -9.58 -13.61
N LEU A 222 -12.84 -10.90 -13.67
CA LEU A 222 -11.56 -11.58 -13.78
C LEU A 222 -10.93 -11.37 -15.15
N ARG A 223 -11.73 -11.40 -16.22
CA ARG A 223 -11.27 -11.11 -17.59
C ARG A 223 -10.80 -9.68 -17.75
N ASP A 224 -11.51 -8.70 -17.21
CA ASP A 224 -11.15 -7.29 -17.27
C ASP A 224 -9.77 -7.02 -16.63
N ARG A 225 -9.43 -7.71 -15.55
CA ARG A 225 -8.12 -7.63 -14.90
C ARG A 225 -6.99 -8.19 -15.76
N ILE A 226 -7.29 -9.26 -16.50
CA ILE A 226 -6.32 -9.90 -17.39
C ILE A 226 -6.17 -9.10 -18.68
N ALA A 227 -7.27 -8.56 -19.22
CA ALA A 227 -7.31 -7.91 -20.53
C ALA A 227 -6.92 -6.43 -20.50
N GLY A 228 -7.27 -5.69 -19.45
CA GLY A 228 -7.08 -4.25 -19.34
C GLY A 228 -6.29 -3.85 -18.10
N GLY A 229 -5.60 -2.72 -18.14
CA GLY A 229 -5.01 -2.13 -16.95
C GLY A 229 -6.08 -1.68 -15.95
N ALA A 230 -5.72 -1.52 -14.67
CA ALA A 230 -6.59 -0.91 -13.69
C ALA A 230 -6.92 0.54 -14.09
N PRO A 231 -8.11 1.01 -13.72
CA PRO A 231 -8.48 2.39 -14.01
C PRO A 231 -7.55 3.35 -13.26
N HIS A 232 -7.27 4.48 -13.87
CA HIS A 232 -6.47 5.54 -13.29
C HIS A 232 -7.19 6.20 -12.10
N ILE A 233 -6.50 6.53 -11.00
CA ILE A 233 -7.09 7.24 -9.85
C ILE A 233 -7.64 8.59 -10.27
N ARG A 234 -7.03 9.27 -11.25
CA ARG A 234 -7.47 10.54 -11.81
C ARG A 234 -8.75 10.45 -12.66
N SER A 235 -9.16 9.26 -13.07
CA SER A 235 -10.47 9.08 -13.69
C SER A 235 -11.61 9.25 -12.67
N VAL A 236 -11.33 9.05 -11.39
CA VAL A 236 -12.27 9.23 -10.28
C VAL A 236 -12.15 10.62 -9.66
N ASP A 237 -10.92 11.07 -9.37
CA ASP A 237 -10.66 12.41 -8.85
C ASP A 237 -9.48 13.07 -9.58
N ARG A 238 -9.80 14.04 -10.44
CA ARG A 238 -8.80 14.83 -11.19
C ARG A 238 -7.92 15.72 -10.32
N GLY A 239 -8.27 15.93 -9.06
CA GLY A 239 -7.46 16.67 -8.08
C GLY A 239 -6.28 15.88 -7.54
N LEU A 240 -6.22 14.57 -7.79
CA LEU A 240 -5.08 13.74 -7.42
C LEU A 240 -3.87 14.00 -8.32
N SER A 241 -2.67 13.79 -7.75
CA SER A 241 -1.39 13.98 -8.46
C SER A 241 -1.28 13.06 -9.69
N GLU A 242 -0.78 13.61 -10.79
CA GLU A 242 -0.48 12.83 -11.99
C GLU A 242 0.65 11.82 -11.70
N THR A 243 1.64 12.23 -10.92
CA THR A 243 2.72 11.34 -10.48
C THR A 243 2.18 10.20 -9.63
N ALA A 244 1.23 10.46 -8.72
CA ALA A 244 0.60 9.41 -7.91
C ALA A 244 -0.23 8.45 -8.77
N ASP A 245 -0.90 8.94 -9.81
CA ASP A 245 -1.63 8.12 -10.77
C ASP A 245 -0.70 7.12 -11.49
N VAL A 246 0.45 7.60 -11.95
CA VAL A 246 1.49 6.74 -12.58
C VAL A 246 2.03 5.71 -11.58
N VAL A 247 2.27 6.11 -10.31
CA VAL A 247 2.77 5.21 -9.27
C VAL A 247 1.79 4.09 -8.99
N VAL A 248 0.51 4.42 -8.80
CA VAL A 248 -0.54 3.41 -8.54
C VAL A 248 -0.72 2.51 -9.76
N ALA A 249 -0.78 3.06 -10.97
CA ALA A 249 -0.91 2.30 -12.21
C ALA A 249 0.26 1.31 -12.40
N ARG A 250 1.50 1.71 -12.05
CA ARG A 250 2.66 0.80 -12.05
C ARG A 250 2.51 -0.32 -11.02
N GLY A 251 2.02 -0.04 -9.82
CA GLY A 251 1.73 -1.07 -8.80
C GLY A 251 0.70 -2.09 -9.28
N LEU A 252 -0.22 -1.65 -10.13
CA LEU A 252 -1.30 -2.44 -10.74
C LEU A 252 -0.92 -3.04 -12.11
N ALA A 253 0.35 -3.00 -12.51
CA ALA A 253 0.78 -3.60 -13.77
C ALA A 253 0.44 -5.10 -13.79
N ARG A 254 -0.04 -5.61 -14.97
CA ARG A 254 -0.36 -7.03 -15.15
C ARG A 254 0.84 -7.92 -14.88
N GLU A 255 1.99 -7.59 -15.48
CA GLU A 255 3.22 -8.35 -15.32
C GLU A 255 3.91 -8.00 -13.99
N PRO A 256 4.17 -8.98 -13.10
CA PRO A 256 4.79 -8.73 -11.80
C PRO A 256 6.14 -8.00 -11.90
N GLU A 257 6.91 -8.27 -12.94
CA GLU A 257 8.25 -7.69 -13.17
C GLU A 257 8.20 -6.18 -13.42
N ARG A 258 7.07 -5.67 -13.90
CA ARG A 258 6.84 -4.24 -14.14
C ARG A 258 6.44 -3.49 -12.88
N ARG A 259 5.99 -4.20 -11.83
CA ARG A 259 5.62 -3.62 -10.54
C ARG A 259 6.86 -3.18 -9.75
N TYR A 260 6.65 -2.62 -8.58
CA TYR A 260 7.73 -2.33 -7.64
C TYR A 260 8.34 -3.62 -7.08
N PRO A 261 9.65 -3.65 -6.80
CA PRO A 261 10.32 -4.86 -6.32
C PRO A 261 9.87 -5.26 -4.90
N THR A 262 9.50 -4.29 -4.08
CA THR A 262 9.02 -4.49 -2.69
C THR A 262 7.81 -3.61 -2.41
N ALA A 263 7.05 -3.95 -1.36
CA ALA A 263 5.92 -3.14 -0.90
C ALA A 263 6.39 -1.76 -0.39
N GLY A 264 7.52 -1.70 0.31
CA GLY A 264 8.13 -0.46 0.76
C GLY A 264 8.56 0.46 -0.37
N ALA A 265 9.08 -0.09 -1.48
CA ALA A 265 9.42 0.69 -2.66
C ALA A 265 8.18 1.35 -3.31
N PHE A 266 7.05 0.64 -3.35
CA PHE A 266 5.77 1.20 -3.79
C PHE A 266 5.29 2.32 -2.85
N ALA A 267 5.28 2.06 -1.54
CA ALA A 267 4.81 3.01 -0.54
C ALA A 267 5.65 4.30 -0.54
N LEU A 268 6.97 4.18 -0.67
CA LEU A 268 7.88 5.33 -0.77
C LEU A 268 7.58 6.16 -2.02
N ALA A 269 7.48 5.52 -3.18
CA ALA A 269 7.14 6.21 -4.43
C ALA A 269 5.79 6.93 -4.35
N LEU A 270 4.78 6.31 -3.69
CA LEU A 270 3.49 6.94 -3.49
C LEU A 270 3.58 8.16 -2.55
N ALA A 271 4.35 8.06 -1.47
CA ALA A 271 4.57 9.15 -0.53
C ALA A 271 5.25 10.34 -1.20
N GLU A 272 6.26 10.11 -2.01
CA GLU A 272 6.95 11.14 -2.79
C GLU A 272 6.00 11.80 -3.79
N ALA A 273 5.23 11.01 -4.55
CA ALA A 273 4.28 11.49 -5.54
C ALA A 273 3.13 12.32 -4.94
N MET A 274 2.72 12.03 -3.70
CA MET A 274 1.69 12.77 -2.99
C MET A 274 2.22 14.03 -2.28
N ASN A 275 3.53 14.10 -2.02
CA ASN A 275 4.20 15.28 -1.45
C ASN A 275 4.73 16.25 -2.50
N ASP A 276 4.56 15.99 -3.79
CA ASP A 276 4.97 16.86 -4.89
C ASP A 276 4.43 18.28 -4.67
N PRO A 277 5.28 19.33 -4.65
CA PRO A 277 4.88 20.71 -4.40
C PRO A 277 3.86 21.24 -5.43
N VAL A 278 3.85 20.71 -6.66
CA VAL A 278 2.85 21.06 -7.68
C VAL A 278 1.43 20.68 -7.22
N THR A 279 1.29 19.53 -6.57
CA THR A 279 0.00 19.07 -6.02
C THR A 279 -0.45 19.90 -4.81
N ARG A 280 0.49 20.40 -4.00
CA ARG A 280 0.17 21.27 -2.85
C ARG A 280 -0.34 22.64 -3.27
N VAL A 281 0.16 23.20 -4.37
CA VAL A 281 -0.25 24.52 -4.85
C VAL A 281 -1.64 24.48 -5.50
N LEU A 282 -2.00 23.41 -6.19
CA LEU A 282 -3.29 23.30 -6.91
C LEU A 282 -4.46 22.93 -5.97
N ARG A 283 -4.26 22.19 -4.89
CA ARG A 283 -5.33 21.79 -3.97
C ARG A 283 -6.11 22.97 -3.33
N PRO A 284 -5.47 24.02 -2.79
CA PRO A 284 -6.24 25.14 -2.24
C PRO A 284 -6.99 25.96 -3.29
N MET A 285 -6.52 25.98 -4.55
CA MET A 285 -7.23 26.71 -5.62
C MET A 285 -8.49 25.98 -6.09
N ILE A 286 -8.49 24.64 -6.12
CA ILE A 286 -9.65 23.84 -6.56
C ILE A 286 -10.68 23.70 -5.43
N ALA A 287 -10.26 23.57 -4.19
CA ALA A 287 -11.15 23.47 -3.03
C ALA A 287 -11.92 24.77 -2.75
N SER A 288 -11.40 25.94 -3.17
CA SER A 288 -12.07 27.22 -2.99
C SER A 288 -13.18 27.48 -4.05
N SER A 289 -13.16 26.75 -5.17
CA SER A 289 -14.18 26.93 -6.24
C SER A 289 -15.49 26.15 -5.99
N ALA A 290 -15.54 25.26 -5.00
CA ALA A 290 -16.74 24.50 -4.62
C ALA A 290 -17.64 25.23 -3.60
N ARG A 291 -17.34 26.49 -3.22
CA ARG A 291 -18.29 27.32 -2.47
C ARG A 291 -19.47 27.67 -3.39
N ARG A 292 -20.66 27.20 -3.00
CA ARG A 292 -21.92 27.50 -3.61
C ARG A 292 -21.96 28.99 -4.07
N MET A 293 -22.03 29.22 -5.38
CA MET A 293 -22.41 30.55 -5.87
C MET A 293 -23.73 30.92 -5.23
N PRO A 294 -23.85 32.08 -4.57
CA PRO A 294 -25.17 32.60 -4.20
C PRO A 294 -25.95 32.82 -5.48
N ARG A 295 -27.19 32.34 -5.52
CA ARG A 295 -28.12 32.64 -6.62
C ARG A 295 -28.26 34.15 -6.69
N LEU A 296 -27.78 34.74 -7.78
CA LEU A 296 -27.91 36.15 -8.07
C LEU A 296 -29.31 36.40 -8.66
N ASP A 297 -30.35 36.32 -7.82
CA ASP A 297 -31.72 36.56 -8.25
C ASP A 297 -32.18 38.02 -8.00
N SER A 298 -31.23 38.91 -7.68
CA SER A 298 -31.58 40.33 -7.43
C SER A 298 -30.77 41.30 -8.30
N LEU A 299 -31.45 42.04 -9.12
CA LEU A 299 -30.94 43.17 -9.92
C LEU A 299 -29.97 44.13 -9.18
N PRO A 300 -30.12 44.44 -7.87
CA PRO A 300 -29.19 45.33 -7.18
C PRO A 300 -27.80 44.73 -6.95
N ALA A 301 -27.64 43.39 -6.88
CA ALA A 301 -26.32 42.76 -6.73
C ALA A 301 -25.48 42.85 -8.01
N LEU A 302 -26.09 42.77 -9.17
CA LEU A 302 -25.40 42.92 -10.45
C LEU A 302 -24.90 44.37 -10.65
N ALA A 303 -25.68 45.36 -10.23
CA ALA A 303 -25.29 46.79 -10.30
C ALA A 303 -24.06 47.07 -9.38
N LEU A 304 -23.99 46.46 -8.21
CA LEU A 304 -22.87 46.64 -7.27
C LEU A 304 -21.58 46.04 -7.85
N VAL A 305 -21.65 44.87 -8.48
CA VAL A 305 -20.49 44.22 -9.11
C VAL A 305 -19.97 45.05 -10.28
N LEU A 306 -20.87 45.59 -11.12
CA LEU A 306 -20.51 46.48 -12.24
C LEU A 306 -19.87 47.78 -11.76
N ALA A 307 -20.39 48.41 -10.69
CA ALA A 307 -19.81 49.61 -10.10
C ALA A 307 -18.41 49.34 -9.50
N LEU A 308 -18.19 48.20 -8.88
CA LEU A 308 -16.88 47.78 -8.32
C LEU A 308 -15.87 47.56 -9.45
N LEU A 309 -16.25 46.90 -10.53
CA LEU A 309 -15.38 46.68 -11.69
C LEU A 309 -15.03 48.00 -12.40
N LEU A 310 -15.97 48.91 -12.53
CA LEU A 310 -15.71 50.24 -13.10
C LEU A 310 -14.75 51.04 -12.19
N GLY A 311 -14.92 50.96 -10.87
CA GLY A 311 -14.04 51.63 -9.90
C GLY A 311 -12.59 51.09 -9.99
N VAL A 312 -12.40 49.77 -10.16
CA VAL A 312 -11.06 49.15 -10.32
C VAL A 312 -10.42 49.63 -11.65
N VAL A 313 -11.15 49.66 -12.73
CA VAL A 313 -10.62 50.14 -14.02
C VAL A 313 -10.20 51.62 -13.95
N LEU A 314 -11.01 52.48 -13.31
CA LEU A 314 -10.69 53.90 -13.14
C LEU A 314 -9.51 54.12 -12.17
N PHE A 315 -9.34 53.26 -11.17
CA PHE A 315 -8.21 53.31 -10.26
C PHE A 315 -6.88 53.01 -10.97
N PHE A 316 -6.84 51.95 -11.80
CA PHE A 316 -5.64 51.62 -12.56
C PHE A 316 -5.33 52.60 -13.70
N ALA A 317 -6.33 53.31 -14.23
CA ALA A 317 -6.13 54.37 -15.22
C ALA A 317 -5.48 55.66 -14.64
N LYS A 318 -5.61 55.90 -13.32
CA LYS A 318 -5.05 57.10 -12.66
C LYS A 318 -3.65 56.86 -12.01
N PHE A 319 -3.21 55.61 -11.84
CA PHE A 319 -1.90 55.30 -11.26
C PHE A 319 -1.11 54.39 -12.21
N PRO A 320 -0.25 54.96 -13.08
CA PRO A 320 0.65 54.15 -13.89
C PRO A 320 1.63 53.40 -12.98
N SER A 321 1.80 52.10 -13.21
CA SER A 321 2.68 51.24 -12.43
C SER A 321 4.12 51.77 -12.36
N PRO A 322 4.77 51.79 -11.19
CA PRO A 322 6.18 52.14 -11.11
C PRO A 322 7.01 51.06 -11.82
N THR A 323 7.89 51.48 -12.71
CA THR A 323 8.93 50.65 -13.31
C THR A 323 9.82 50.04 -12.25
N VAL A 324 9.78 48.75 -12.07
CA VAL A 324 10.67 48.02 -11.16
C VAL A 324 12.07 48.03 -11.77
N GLY A 325 12.94 48.89 -11.25
CA GLY A 325 14.36 48.82 -11.50
C GLY A 325 14.92 47.53 -10.89
N GLY A 326 15.72 46.79 -11.70
CA GLY A 326 16.32 45.53 -11.31
C GLY A 326 17.23 45.64 -10.07
N ALA A 327 16.75 45.11 -8.96
CA ALA A 327 17.60 44.80 -7.81
C ALA A 327 18.25 43.45 -8.04
N LYS A 328 19.58 43.43 -8.12
CA LYS A 328 20.40 42.22 -8.08
C LYS A 328 20.14 41.50 -6.75
N GLY A 329 19.35 40.45 -6.78
CA GLY A 329 19.14 39.58 -5.63
C GLY A 329 20.40 38.80 -5.34
N THR A 330 20.89 38.95 -4.12
CA THR A 330 21.92 38.10 -3.53
C THR A 330 21.39 36.65 -3.49
N PRO A 331 22.14 35.66 -3.97
CA PRO A 331 21.70 34.27 -3.92
C PRO A 331 21.64 33.80 -2.46
N ALA A 332 20.52 33.16 -2.10
CA ALA A 332 20.38 32.44 -0.84
C ALA A 332 21.46 31.35 -0.72
N PRO A 333 21.93 30.99 0.49
CA PRO A 333 22.99 30.02 0.67
C PRO A 333 22.55 28.66 0.16
N THR A 334 23.15 28.23 -0.94
CA THR A 334 23.03 26.88 -1.46
C THR A 334 23.71 25.94 -0.48
N VAL A 335 22.96 25.02 0.12
CA VAL A 335 23.55 23.88 0.84
C VAL A 335 24.37 23.12 -0.21
N ALA A 336 25.70 23.13 -0.07
CA ALA A 336 26.60 22.47 -0.97
C ALA A 336 26.32 20.97 -0.97
N GLY A 337 25.63 20.49 -1.99
CA GLY A 337 25.48 19.06 -2.24
C GLY A 337 26.85 18.48 -2.59
N ALA A 338 27.19 17.34 -1.99
CA ALA A 338 28.41 16.60 -2.39
C ALA A 338 28.25 16.14 -3.83
N GLY A 339 29.27 16.33 -4.65
CA GLY A 339 29.29 15.82 -6.04
C GLY A 339 29.32 14.28 -6.04
N ILE A 340 28.50 13.65 -6.88
CA ILE A 340 28.49 12.20 -7.03
C ILE A 340 29.85 11.72 -7.55
N PRO A 341 30.52 10.74 -6.87
CA PRO A 341 31.80 10.24 -7.31
C PRO A 341 31.68 9.47 -8.66
N ARG A 342 32.78 9.48 -9.41
CA ARG A 342 32.86 8.69 -10.66
C ARG A 342 33.14 7.24 -10.32
N VAL A 343 32.22 6.34 -10.73
CA VAL A 343 32.32 4.90 -10.50
C VAL A 343 32.27 4.08 -11.79
N THR A 344 32.19 4.73 -12.95
CA THR A 344 32.30 4.07 -14.25
C THR A 344 33.70 3.53 -14.45
N GLY A 345 33.84 2.28 -14.92
CA GLY A 345 35.12 1.58 -15.07
C GLY A 345 35.57 0.79 -13.83
N LEU A 346 34.95 0.98 -12.67
CA LEU A 346 35.23 0.18 -11.47
C LEU A 346 34.46 -1.15 -11.49
N LYS A 347 34.92 -2.12 -10.72
CA LYS A 347 34.13 -3.32 -10.47
C LYS A 347 32.88 -2.95 -9.66
N LEU A 348 31.78 -3.69 -9.85
CA LEU A 348 30.49 -3.38 -9.25
C LEU A 348 30.54 -3.25 -7.72
N ASP A 349 31.22 -4.17 -7.04
CA ASP A 349 31.39 -4.14 -5.58
C ASP A 349 32.19 -2.94 -5.07
N GLU A 350 33.21 -2.51 -5.81
CA GLU A 350 34.00 -1.33 -5.52
C GLU A 350 33.21 -0.04 -5.79
N ALA A 351 32.44 -0.01 -6.88
CA ALA A 351 31.56 1.11 -7.21
C ALA A 351 30.50 1.34 -6.13
N ILE A 352 29.87 0.27 -5.65
CA ILE A 352 28.87 0.33 -4.58
C ILE A 352 29.50 0.89 -3.29
N ARG A 353 30.66 0.39 -2.88
CA ARG A 353 31.37 0.88 -1.69
C ARG A 353 31.77 2.35 -1.82
N THR A 354 32.24 2.76 -2.97
CA THR A 354 32.63 4.16 -3.23
C THR A 354 31.44 5.12 -3.10
N LEU A 355 30.28 4.75 -3.64
CA LEU A 355 29.06 5.53 -3.51
C LEU A 355 28.56 5.58 -2.05
N GLN A 356 28.54 4.46 -1.36
CA GLN A 356 28.11 4.37 0.05
C GLN A 356 29.00 5.20 0.98
N THR A 357 30.33 5.16 0.77
CA THR A 357 31.28 5.97 1.56
C THR A 357 31.09 7.47 1.32
N ALA A 358 30.67 7.86 0.12
CA ALA A 358 30.33 9.24 -0.20
C ALA A 358 28.91 9.66 0.25
N GLY A 359 28.14 8.75 0.86
CA GLY A 359 26.80 9.02 1.39
C GLY A 359 25.68 8.88 0.36
N PHE A 360 25.93 8.17 -0.75
CA PHE A 360 24.94 7.88 -1.78
C PHE A 360 24.48 6.42 -1.73
N GLN A 361 23.30 6.12 -2.27
CA GLN A 361 22.77 4.78 -2.43
C GLN A 361 23.06 4.29 -3.85
N ALA A 362 23.34 2.99 -4.04
CA ALA A 362 23.53 2.41 -5.36
C ALA A 362 22.38 1.46 -5.70
N SER A 363 21.79 1.63 -6.88
CA SER A 363 20.98 0.60 -7.56
C SER A 363 21.73 0.11 -8.78
N TYR A 364 21.65 -1.17 -9.12
CA TYR A 364 22.45 -1.72 -10.21
C TYR A 364 21.68 -2.78 -11.00
N ASP A 365 21.91 -2.78 -12.33
CA ASP A 365 21.32 -3.74 -13.26
C ASP A 365 22.30 -4.08 -14.38
N VAL A 366 22.07 -5.21 -15.06
CA VAL A 366 22.87 -5.62 -16.21
C VAL A 366 22.58 -4.70 -17.38
N GLY A 367 23.63 -4.06 -17.91
CA GLY A 367 23.50 -3.19 -19.08
C GLY A 367 23.46 -4.00 -20.38
N SER A 368 22.37 -3.90 -21.15
CA SER A 368 22.28 -4.49 -22.48
C SER A 368 23.21 -3.75 -23.46
N GLY A 369 24.06 -4.50 -24.15
CA GLY A 369 24.99 -3.94 -25.16
C GLY A 369 26.26 -3.29 -24.62
N LEU A 370 26.50 -3.34 -23.30
CA LEU A 370 27.77 -2.88 -22.73
C LEU A 370 28.92 -3.84 -23.09
N GLN A 371 30.04 -3.29 -23.58
CA GLN A 371 31.26 -4.04 -23.85
C GLN A 371 32.31 -3.67 -22.81
N GLY A 372 33.06 -4.66 -22.32
CA GLY A 372 34.11 -4.46 -21.32
C GLY A 372 34.36 -5.68 -20.45
N PRO A 373 35.27 -5.59 -19.48
CA PRO A 373 35.53 -6.67 -18.53
C PRO A 373 34.28 -7.05 -17.74
N PRO A 374 34.04 -8.33 -17.42
CA PRO A 374 32.91 -8.77 -16.64
C PRO A 374 32.84 -8.06 -15.30
N CYS A 375 31.60 -7.77 -14.83
CA CYS A 375 31.32 -7.10 -13.56
C CYS A 375 31.85 -5.67 -13.43
N THR A 376 32.13 -4.99 -14.56
CA THR A 376 32.57 -3.58 -14.54
C THR A 376 31.42 -2.66 -14.87
N VAL A 377 31.32 -1.53 -14.12
CA VAL A 377 30.28 -0.51 -14.33
C VAL A 377 30.54 0.24 -15.63
N GLY A 378 29.62 0.13 -16.56
CA GLY A 378 29.68 0.82 -17.84
C GLY A 378 29.09 2.23 -17.79
N THR A 379 27.97 2.40 -17.11
CA THR A 379 27.30 3.70 -16.99
C THR A 379 26.80 3.96 -15.58
N GLN A 380 26.73 5.24 -15.19
CA GLN A 380 26.12 5.69 -13.96
C GLN A 380 25.16 6.86 -14.24
N ASN A 381 24.04 6.90 -13.50
CA ASN A 381 23.06 7.99 -13.57
C ASN A 381 22.55 8.30 -12.15
N PRO A 382 22.66 9.55 -11.63
CA PRO A 382 23.21 10.75 -12.28
C PRO A 382 24.71 10.66 -12.60
N ALA A 383 25.15 11.49 -13.54
CA ALA A 383 26.56 11.53 -13.97
C ALA A 383 27.51 11.94 -12.83
N ALA A 384 28.79 11.56 -12.93
CA ALA A 384 29.81 11.96 -11.99
C ALA A 384 29.95 13.50 -11.91
N GLY A 385 30.12 14.02 -10.71
CA GLY A 385 30.20 15.46 -10.45
C GLY A 385 28.84 16.16 -10.31
N THR A 386 27.72 15.50 -10.58
CA THR A 386 26.39 16.06 -10.34
C THR A 386 26.22 16.33 -8.84
N ALA A 387 25.85 17.56 -8.48
CA ALA A 387 25.54 17.90 -7.08
C ALA A 387 24.25 17.20 -6.65
N ALA A 388 24.32 16.42 -5.59
CA ALA A 388 23.18 15.68 -5.07
C ALA A 388 23.18 15.66 -3.54
N THR A 389 22.01 15.46 -2.95
CA THR A 389 21.85 15.31 -1.52
C THR A 389 22.30 13.93 -1.05
N ARG A 390 22.66 13.80 0.25
CA ARG A 390 22.92 12.47 0.85
C ARG A 390 21.73 11.56 0.65
N ASN A 391 21.98 10.26 0.47
CA ASN A 391 21.01 9.21 0.17
C ASN A 391 20.39 9.27 -1.24
N THR A 392 20.85 10.13 -2.15
CA THR A 392 20.45 10.05 -3.56
C THR A 392 20.86 8.70 -4.15
N TYR A 393 19.94 8.06 -4.89
CA TYR A 393 20.22 6.81 -5.60
C TYR A 393 21.01 7.09 -6.89
N VAL A 394 22.07 6.32 -7.09
CA VAL A 394 22.86 6.31 -8.33
C VAL A 394 22.64 4.97 -9.01
N GLU A 395 21.99 4.99 -10.17
CA GLU A 395 21.78 3.80 -11.00
C GLU A 395 23.07 3.44 -11.73
N LEU A 396 23.52 2.19 -11.57
CA LEU A 396 24.69 1.64 -12.21
C LEU A 396 24.27 0.56 -13.21
N ARG A 397 24.78 0.63 -14.45
CA ARG A 397 24.68 -0.48 -15.39
C ARG A 397 26.03 -1.11 -15.60
N TYR A 398 26.13 -2.42 -15.43
CA TYR A 398 27.37 -3.14 -15.46
C TYR A 398 27.38 -4.26 -16.52
N VAL A 399 28.60 -4.65 -16.95
CA VAL A 399 28.82 -5.74 -17.91
C VAL A 399 28.54 -7.07 -17.21
N SER A 400 27.66 -7.90 -17.80
CA SER A 400 27.31 -9.23 -17.28
C SER A 400 28.53 -10.12 -17.08
N GLY A 401 28.56 -10.90 -15.99
CA GLY A 401 29.63 -11.86 -15.67
C GLY A 401 29.20 -12.86 -14.61
N LYS A 402 29.97 -13.93 -14.43
CA LYS A 402 29.73 -14.88 -13.33
C LYS A 402 30.13 -14.22 -12.01
N ASP A 403 29.24 -14.31 -11.01
CA ASP A 403 29.50 -13.94 -9.59
C ASP A 403 29.75 -12.43 -9.32
N CYS A 404 29.13 -11.52 -10.12
CA CYS A 404 29.32 -10.08 -9.98
C CYS A 404 28.85 -9.50 -8.62
N THR A 405 28.06 -10.23 -7.84
CA THR A 405 27.46 -9.78 -6.57
C THR A 405 27.86 -10.63 -5.37
N LYS A 406 28.80 -11.60 -5.51
CA LYS A 406 29.31 -12.33 -4.35
C LYS A 406 30.19 -11.41 -3.52
N LYS A 407 29.83 -11.22 -2.22
CA LYS A 407 30.72 -10.64 -1.22
C LYS A 407 32.02 -11.44 -1.22
N SER A 408 33.14 -10.77 -1.48
CA SER A 408 34.43 -11.28 -0.99
C SER A 408 34.43 -11.14 0.52
N ASP A 409 34.49 -12.27 1.20
CA ASP A 409 34.66 -12.37 2.65
C ASP A 409 35.90 -11.60 3.13
#